data_9ec7fa57f1c84e913e04f39da6c24494
#
_entry.id   9ec7fa57f1c84e913e04f39da6c24494
#
_cell.length_a   1.000
_cell.length_b   1.000
_cell.length_c   1.000
_cell.angle_alpha   90.00
_cell.angle_beta   90.00
_cell.angle_gamma   90.00
#
_symmetry.space_group_name_H-M   'P 1'
#
loop_
_entity.id
_entity.type
_entity.pdbx_description
1 polymer ?
#
loop_
_entity_poly.entity_id
_entity_poly.type
_entity_poly.pdbx_seq_one_letter_code
_entity_poly.pdbx_strand_id
1 'polypeptide(L)'
;MGWEHPVFARLYDLYMLPQELWGVRARRRRVVEGATGLTLELGVGTGLNFPFYRGVRFVVGVDPDPHMLGRARRRAGDACVPVRLVRAAGEALPFADQTFDTVISTLVFATIPDADAAAREVHRVLKRDGTLRFFEHFRSAHPLLARLQDLVAPAWKKVLGGCEPNRDIVGIFRAAGLQILETVKFRGTFLLHGVAKPR
;
A
#
# COMPACT_ATOMS: atom_id res chain seq x y z
N MET A 1 20.69 -1.98 -0.63
CA MET A 1 20.17 -0.96 -1.56
C MET A 1 19.68 0.21 -0.73
N GLY A 2 20.09 1.45 -1.05
CA GLY A 2 19.65 2.62 -0.30
C GLY A 2 18.18 2.94 -0.63
N TRP A 3 17.37 3.06 0.39
CA TRP A 3 15.96 3.47 0.30
C TRP A 3 15.79 5.00 0.13
N GLU A 4 16.80 5.69 -0.38
CA GLU A 4 16.82 7.15 -0.41
C GLU A 4 16.65 7.66 -1.83
N HIS A 5 15.45 8.15 -2.14
CA HIS A 5 15.09 8.67 -3.46
C HIS A 5 14.61 10.12 -3.39
N PRO A 6 15.47 11.10 -3.06
CA PRO A 6 15.08 12.50 -2.80
C PRO A 6 14.36 13.16 -3.98
N VAL A 7 14.82 12.89 -5.21
CA VAL A 7 14.23 13.45 -6.43
C VAL A 7 12.85 12.84 -6.67
N PHE A 8 12.72 11.51 -6.54
CA PHE A 8 11.45 10.81 -6.70
C PHE A 8 10.43 11.27 -5.65
N ALA A 9 10.84 11.38 -4.38
CA ALA A 9 9.98 11.90 -3.33
C ALA A 9 9.47 13.32 -3.63
N ARG A 10 10.31 14.19 -4.21
CA ARG A 10 9.90 15.56 -4.58
C ARG A 10 8.88 15.61 -5.70
N LEU A 11 9.00 14.72 -6.67
CA LEU A 11 8.16 14.69 -7.88
C LEU A 11 6.96 13.76 -7.75
N TYR A 12 6.90 12.93 -6.71
CA TYR A 12 5.90 11.88 -6.53
C TYR A 12 4.46 12.41 -6.59
N ASP A 13 4.15 13.48 -5.87
CA ASP A 13 2.81 14.04 -5.85
C ASP A 13 2.39 14.59 -7.23
N LEU A 14 3.35 15.18 -7.97
CA LEU A 14 3.12 15.66 -9.34
C LEU A 14 2.90 14.47 -10.31
N TYR A 15 3.69 13.42 -10.16
CA TYR A 15 3.53 12.18 -10.92
C TYR A 15 2.16 11.50 -10.63
N MET A 16 1.71 11.52 -9.38
CA MET A 16 0.43 10.92 -8.99
C MET A 16 -0.78 11.77 -9.37
N LEU A 17 -0.63 13.08 -9.57
CA LEU A 17 -1.74 14.01 -9.79
C LEU A 17 -2.70 13.60 -10.92
N PRO A 18 -2.26 13.24 -12.14
CA PRO A 18 -3.17 12.78 -13.19
C PRO A 18 -3.95 11.52 -12.78
N GLN A 19 -3.30 10.58 -12.11
CA GLN A 19 -3.91 9.32 -11.67
C GLN A 19 -4.95 9.56 -10.57
N GLU A 20 -4.65 10.46 -9.60
CA GLU A 20 -5.58 10.87 -8.56
C GLU A 20 -6.84 11.50 -9.16
N LEU A 21 -6.70 12.34 -10.19
CA LEU A 21 -7.82 12.96 -10.92
C LEU A 21 -8.64 11.92 -11.73
N TRP A 22 -8.00 10.87 -12.26
CA TRP A 22 -8.65 9.79 -13.02
C TRP A 22 -9.33 8.74 -12.13
N GLY A 23 -9.46 9.01 -10.85
CA GLY A 23 -10.25 8.21 -9.92
C GLY A 23 -9.45 7.33 -8.96
N VAL A 24 -8.12 7.39 -8.98
CA VAL A 24 -7.28 6.73 -7.95
C VAL A 24 -7.63 7.30 -6.56
N ARG A 25 -7.82 8.63 -6.46
CA ARG A 25 -8.23 9.31 -5.22
C ARG A 25 -9.54 8.74 -4.62
N ALA A 26 -10.55 8.52 -5.45
CA ALA A 26 -11.83 8.00 -4.98
C ALA A 26 -11.71 6.56 -4.43
N ARG A 27 -10.84 5.74 -5.03
CA ARG A 27 -10.59 4.36 -4.59
C ARG A 27 -9.74 4.30 -3.34
N ARG A 28 -8.68 5.11 -3.29
CA ARG A 28 -7.88 5.34 -2.09
C ARG A 28 -8.78 5.71 -0.91
N ARG A 29 -9.63 6.71 -1.11
CA ARG A 29 -10.61 7.16 -0.13
C ARG A 29 -11.50 6.00 0.35
N ARG A 30 -12.10 5.22 -0.57
CA ARG A 30 -12.98 4.09 -0.23
C ARG A 30 -12.27 3.04 0.63
N VAL A 31 -11.00 2.74 0.33
CA VAL A 31 -10.20 1.77 1.10
C VAL A 31 -9.90 2.30 2.49
N VAL A 32 -9.47 3.56 2.58
CA VAL A 32 -9.03 4.20 3.82
C VAL A 32 -10.19 4.52 4.77
N GLU A 33 -11.33 5.01 4.25
CA GLU A 33 -12.53 5.31 5.07
C GLU A 33 -13.12 4.07 5.76
N GLY A 34 -12.83 2.88 5.26
CA GLY A 34 -13.25 1.64 5.92
C GLY A 34 -12.31 1.15 7.02
N ALA A 35 -11.22 1.87 7.31
CA ALA A 35 -10.32 1.54 8.42
C ALA A 35 -10.96 1.85 9.77
N THR A 36 -10.62 1.05 10.78
CA THR A 36 -11.11 1.20 12.15
C THR A 36 -10.01 0.92 13.17
N GLY A 37 -10.17 1.41 14.38
CA GLY A 37 -9.29 1.11 15.52
C GLY A 37 -7.85 1.64 15.37
N LEU A 38 -6.88 0.88 15.87
CA LEU A 38 -5.46 1.15 15.67
C LEU A 38 -5.05 0.68 14.27
N THR A 39 -4.65 1.61 13.43
CA THR A 39 -4.40 1.35 12.00
C THR A 39 -2.92 1.50 11.67
N LEU A 40 -2.37 0.51 10.95
CA LEU A 40 -1.08 0.60 10.28
C LEU A 40 -1.29 0.98 8.82
N GLU A 41 -0.59 2.00 8.34
CA GLU A 41 -0.45 2.29 6.91
C GLU A 41 0.93 1.84 6.44
N LEU A 42 0.96 0.79 5.63
CA LEU A 42 2.17 0.25 5.01
C LEU A 42 2.54 1.09 3.79
N GLY A 43 3.80 1.55 3.70
CA GLY A 43 4.27 2.38 2.59
C GLY A 43 3.53 3.72 2.53
N VAL A 44 3.54 4.49 3.61
CA VAL A 44 2.79 5.74 3.73
C VAL A 44 3.18 6.79 2.66
N GLY A 45 4.36 6.67 2.07
CA GLY A 45 4.87 7.58 1.05
C GLY A 45 4.83 9.03 1.49
N THR A 46 4.19 9.88 0.70
CA THR A 46 4.01 11.31 1.02
C THR A 46 2.78 11.60 1.88
N GLY A 47 2.01 10.57 2.31
CA GLY A 47 0.83 10.72 3.16
C GLY A 47 -0.47 11.07 2.42
N LEU A 48 -0.62 10.67 1.15
CA LEU A 48 -1.83 10.95 0.34
C LEU A 48 -3.12 10.36 0.92
N ASN A 49 -3.03 9.39 1.83
CA ASN A 49 -4.16 8.78 2.50
C ASN A 49 -4.69 9.58 3.71
N PHE A 50 -3.85 10.40 4.35
CA PHE A 50 -4.18 11.04 5.62
C PHE A 50 -5.51 11.83 5.61
N PRO A 51 -5.86 12.56 4.53
CA PRO A 51 -7.12 13.28 4.50
C PRO A 51 -8.38 12.40 4.55
N PHE A 52 -8.25 11.08 4.37
CA PHE A 52 -9.40 10.16 4.28
C PHE A 52 -9.65 9.35 5.55
N TYR A 53 -8.72 9.34 6.52
CA TYR A 53 -8.96 8.68 7.80
C TYR A 53 -10.02 9.42 8.63
N ARG A 54 -11.07 8.70 9.06
CA ARG A 54 -12.18 9.24 9.86
C ARG A 54 -12.51 8.37 11.09
N GLY A 55 -12.68 7.06 10.89
CA GLY A 55 -13.14 6.11 11.89
C GLY A 55 -12.05 5.42 12.71
N VAL A 56 -10.80 5.86 12.60
CA VAL A 56 -9.66 5.25 13.28
C VAL A 56 -9.29 6.01 14.55
N ARG A 57 -8.80 5.27 15.55
CA ARG A 57 -8.31 5.87 16.80
C ARG A 57 -6.95 6.54 16.62
N PHE A 58 -6.09 5.90 15.81
CA PHE A 58 -4.72 6.31 15.60
C PHE A 58 -4.14 5.65 14.34
N VAL A 59 -3.29 6.37 13.59
CA VAL A 59 -2.58 5.84 12.43
C VAL A 59 -1.08 5.77 12.73
N VAL A 60 -0.49 4.60 12.50
CA VAL A 60 0.97 4.42 12.41
C VAL A 60 1.33 4.27 10.93
N GLY A 61 2.00 5.26 10.36
CA GLY A 61 2.48 5.20 8.97
C GLY A 61 3.92 4.73 8.92
N VAL A 62 4.22 3.71 8.11
CA VAL A 62 5.60 3.23 7.90
C VAL A 62 6.05 3.44 6.46
N ASP A 63 7.31 3.86 6.30
CA ASP A 63 7.99 3.94 5.00
C ASP A 63 9.50 3.82 5.24
N PRO A 64 10.26 3.13 4.39
CA PRO A 64 11.71 3.03 4.51
C PRO A 64 12.43 4.31 4.06
N ASP A 65 11.82 5.14 3.18
CA ASP A 65 12.44 6.34 2.63
C ASP A 65 12.23 7.55 3.56
N PRO A 66 13.29 8.15 4.13
CA PRO A 66 13.20 9.31 5.00
C PRO A 66 12.69 10.57 4.28
N HIS A 67 12.88 10.68 2.96
CA HIS A 67 12.40 11.82 2.16
C HIS A 67 10.87 11.74 1.98
N MET A 68 10.32 10.53 1.79
CA MET A 68 8.88 10.29 1.80
C MET A 68 8.29 10.63 3.16
N LEU A 69 8.87 10.11 4.25
CA LEU A 69 8.43 10.41 5.62
C LEU A 69 8.51 11.90 5.95
N GLY A 70 9.51 12.62 5.42
CA GLY A 70 9.62 14.07 5.58
C GLY A 70 8.43 14.83 4.97
N ARG A 71 7.89 14.34 3.86
CA ARG A 71 6.69 14.91 3.22
C ARG A 71 5.42 14.48 3.96
N ALA A 72 5.34 13.20 4.32
CA ALA A 72 4.25 12.67 5.13
C ALA A 72 4.09 13.43 6.45
N ARG A 73 5.19 13.77 7.11
CA ARG A 73 5.18 14.55 8.37
C ARG A 73 4.50 15.90 8.22
N ARG A 74 4.76 16.61 7.10
CA ARG A 74 4.09 17.90 6.83
C ARG A 74 2.59 17.70 6.63
N ARG A 75 2.20 16.67 5.89
CA ARG A 75 0.78 16.37 5.60
C ARG A 75 0.04 15.76 6.80
N ALA A 76 0.75 15.14 7.74
CA ALA A 76 0.16 14.61 8.97
C ALA A 76 -0.46 15.70 9.86
N GLY A 77 0.01 16.96 9.76
CA GLY A 77 -0.59 18.11 10.43
C GLY A 77 -2.01 18.42 9.98
N ASP A 78 -2.37 18.04 8.75
CA ASP A 78 -3.70 18.26 8.15
C ASP A 78 -4.63 17.04 8.31
N ALA A 79 -4.16 15.97 8.96
CA ALA A 79 -4.95 14.77 9.20
C ALA A 79 -6.02 15.03 10.28
N CYS A 80 -7.22 14.44 10.09
CA CYS A 80 -8.31 14.54 11.08
C CYS A 80 -8.12 13.59 12.29
N VAL A 81 -7.08 12.76 12.28
CA VAL A 81 -6.78 11.75 13.30
C VAL A 81 -5.29 11.81 13.66
N PRO A 82 -4.90 11.40 14.88
CA PRO A 82 -3.49 11.35 15.24
C PRO A 82 -2.68 10.42 14.33
N VAL A 83 -1.53 10.89 13.84
CA VAL A 83 -0.63 10.12 12.97
C VAL A 83 0.76 10.08 13.60
N ARG A 84 1.37 8.91 13.68
CA ARG A 84 2.78 8.71 14.01
C ARG A 84 3.51 8.05 12.84
N LEU A 85 4.70 8.53 12.52
CA LEU A 85 5.52 8.02 11.43
C LEU A 85 6.71 7.24 11.99
N VAL A 86 6.95 6.08 11.41
CA VAL A 86 8.05 5.18 11.77
C VAL A 86 8.82 4.82 10.50
N ARG A 87 10.14 4.95 10.54
CA ARG A 87 11.01 4.48 9.45
C ARG A 87 11.19 2.97 9.58
N ALA A 88 10.58 2.22 8.67
CA ALA A 88 10.69 0.76 8.63
C ALA A 88 10.43 0.23 7.23
N ALA A 89 11.05 -0.90 6.87
CA ALA A 89 10.71 -1.67 5.69
C ALA A 89 9.50 -2.56 5.96
N GLY A 90 8.68 -2.80 4.92
CA GLY A 90 7.50 -3.64 5.04
C GLY A 90 7.80 -5.10 5.38
N GLU A 91 9.00 -5.56 5.03
CA GLU A 91 9.53 -6.90 5.27
C GLU A 91 9.96 -7.15 6.71
N ALA A 92 10.07 -6.09 7.54
CA ALA A 92 10.52 -6.18 8.93
C ALA A 92 9.86 -5.07 9.76
N LEU A 93 8.62 -5.27 10.13
CA LEU A 93 7.83 -4.30 10.87
C LEU A 93 8.19 -4.32 12.37
N PRO A 94 8.57 -3.18 12.98
CA PRO A 94 9.01 -3.11 14.38
C PRO A 94 7.83 -3.09 15.36
N PHE A 95 6.87 -3.97 15.16
CA PHE A 95 5.66 -4.08 15.99
C PHE A 95 5.47 -5.52 16.46
N ALA A 96 4.82 -5.67 17.62
CA ALA A 96 4.44 -6.97 18.15
C ALA A 96 3.35 -7.62 17.28
N ASP A 97 3.23 -8.93 17.41
CA ASP A 97 2.15 -9.70 16.78
C ASP A 97 0.79 -9.17 17.24
N GLN A 98 -0.21 -9.27 16.36
CA GLN A 98 -1.60 -8.95 16.66
C GLN A 98 -1.80 -7.55 17.30
N THR A 99 -1.10 -6.55 16.77
CA THR A 99 -1.14 -5.18 17.30
C THR A 99 -2.27 -4.37 16.66
N PHE A 100 -2.50 -4.50 15.35
CA PHE A 100 -3.35 -3.59 14.59
C PHE A 100 -4.74 -4.18 14.31
N ASP A 101 -5.76 -3.33 14.44
CA ASP A 101 -7.13 -3.63 14.04
C ASP A 101 -7.28 -3.57 12.52
N THR A 102 -6.56 -2.64 11.87
CA THR A 102 -6.55 -2.50 10.41
C THR A 102 -5.12 -2.29 9.90
N VAL A 103 -4.80 -2.92 8.76
CA VAL A 103 -3.65 -2.56 7.93
C VAL A 103 -4.16 -2.00 6.62
N ILE A 104 -3.63 -0.85 6.20
CA ILE A 104 -3.89 -0.21 4.91
C ILE A 104 -2.67 -0.37 4.02
N SER A 105 -2.88 -0.76 2.76
CA SER A 105 -1.86 -0.79 1.72
C SER A 105 -2.42 -0.19 0.43
N THR A 106 -1.74 0.85 -0.11
CA THR A 106 -2.20 1.51 -1.34
C THR A 106 -1.03 1.76 -2.28
N LEU A 107 -0.94 0.99 -3.36
CA LEU A 107 0.09 1.06 -4.40
C LEU A 107 1.52 0.84 -3.87
N VAL A 108 1.67 -0.10 -2.95
CA VAL A 108 2.92 -0.37 -2.21
C VAL A 108 3.54 -1.70 -2.58
N PHE A 109 2.75 -2.78 -2.59
CA PHE A 109 3.29 -4.14 -2.79
C PHE A 109 4.01 -4.35 -4.12
N ALA A 110 3.68 -3.55 -5.13
CA ALA A 110 4.42 -3.56 -6.40
C ALA A 110 5.86 -3.02 -6.27
N THR A 111 6.19 -2.26 -5.22
CA THR A 111 7.50 -1.62 -5.02
C THR A 111 8.34 -2.30 -3.93
N ILE A 112 7.74 -3.10 -3.05
CA ILE A 112 8.46 -3.82 -1.99
C ILE A 112 9.33 -4.91 -2.62
N PRO A 113 10.63 -5.02 -2.32
CA PRO A 113 11.51 -6.04 -2.88
C PRO A 113 11.04 -7.46 -2.59
N ASP A 114 10.81 -7.80 -1.32
CA ASP A 114 10.27 -9.09 -0.89
C ASP A 114 8.81 -8.92 -0.43
N ALA A 115 7.89 -8.96 -1.42
CA ALA A 115 6.47 -8.81 -1.16
C ALA A 115 5.88 -9.97 -0.33
N ASP A 116 6.47 -11.17 -0.42
CA ASP A 116 6.05 -12.33 0.38
C ASP A 116 6.41 -12.13 1.86
N ALA A 117 7.63 -11.64 2.16
CA ALA A 117 8.01 -11.29 3.53
C ALA A 117 7.10 -10.18 4.09
N ALA A 118 6.83 -9.13 3.30
CA ALA A 118 5.94 -8.05 3.73
C ALA A 118 4.52 -8.54 3.99
N ALA A 119 3.99 -9.46 3.18
CA ALA A 119 2.65 -10.02 3.40
C ALA A 119 2.61 -10.88 4.68
N ARG A 120 3.68 -11.64 4.99
CA ARG A 120 3.81 -12.37 6.27
C ARG A 120 3.84 -11.42 7.46
N GLU A 121 4.56 -10.30 7.35
CA GLU A 121 4.59 -9.27 8.40
C GLU A 121 3.22 -8.61 8.59
N VAL A 122 2.51 -8.30 7.50
CA VAL A 122 1.12 -7.80 7.57
C VAL A 122 0.22 -8.80 8.30
N HIS A 123 0.31 -10.09 7.96
CA HIS A 123 -0.44 -11.15 8.66
C HIS A 123 -0.08 -11.22 10.14
N ARG A 124 1.21 -11.14 10.49
CA ARG A 124 1.72 -11.23 11.86
C ARG A 124 1.22 -10.08 12.74
N VAL A 125 1.27 -8.85 12.23
CA VAL A 125 0.92 -7.66 13.03
C VAL A 125 -0.58 -7.40 13.08
N LEU A 126 -1.39 -7.99 12.20
CA LEU A 126 -2.85 -7.94 12.25
C LEU A 126 -3.39 -8.77 13.42
N LYS A 127 -4.37 -8.23 14.14
CA LYS A 127 -5.17 -9.02 15.08
C LYS A 127 -5.94 -10.12 14.35
N ARG A 128 -6.35 -11.17 15.05
CA ARG A 128 -7.12 -12.29 14.46
C ARG A 128 -8.42 -11.86 13.79
N ASP A 129 -9.08 -10.85 14.34
CA ASP A 129 -10.29 -10.22 13.81
C ASP A 129 -10.01 -8.96 13.00
N GLY A 130 -8.73 -8.61 12.85
CA GLY A 130 -8.27 -7.45 12.09
C GLY A 130 -8.44 -7.61 10.58
N THR A 131 -8.34 -6.52 9.84
CA THR A 131 -8.52 -6.50 8.39
C THR A 131 -7.34 -5.83 7.67
N LEU A 132 -6.89 -6.46 6.58
CA LEU A 132 -6.10 -5.80 5.55
C LEU A 132 -7.05 -5.18 4.52
N ARG A 133 -6.94 -3.89 4.30
CA ARG A 133 -7.64 -3.18 3.23
C ARG A 133 -6.60 -2.67 2.23
N PHE A 134 -6.76 -3.01 0.96
CA PHE A 134 -5.72 -2.76 -0.03
C PHE A 134 -6.26 -2.17 -1.33
N PHE A 135 -5.43 -1.39 -1.99
CA PHE A 135 -5.61 -0.90 -3.35
C PHE A 135 -4.27 -1.03 -4.08
N GLU A 136 -4.18 -1.99 -4.98
CA GLU A 136 -2.89 -2.44 -5.53
C GLU A 136 -2.97 -2.75 -7.04
N HIS A 137 -1.81 -2.83 -7.67
CA HIS A 137 -1.69 -3.41 -8.99
C HIS A 137 -1.99 -4.91 -8.94
N PHE A 138 -2.47 -5.47 -10.04
CA PHE A 138 -2.65 -6.91 -10.17
C PHE A 138 -2.19 -7.43 -11.54
N ARG A 139 -1.70 -8.65 -11.54
CA ARG A 139 -1.41 -9.38 -12.77
C ARG A 139 -2.70 -9.82 -13.44
N SER A 140 -2.82 -9.58 -14.76
CA SER A 140 -3.98 -10.00 -15.53
C SER A 140 -4.12 -11.53 -15.56
N ALA A 141 -5.33 -12.03 -15.42
CA ALA A 141 -5.63 -13.44 -15.66
C ALA A 141 -5.67 -13.79 -17.15
N HIS A 142 -5.78 -12.79 -18.03
CA HIS A 142 -5.77 -13.02 -19.48
C HIS A 142 -4.34 -13.23 -19.98
N PRO A 143 -4.01 -14.38 -20.63
CA PRO A 143 -2.62 -14.73 -20.95
C PRO A 143 -1.86 -13.69 -21.78
N LEU A 144 -2.51 -13.11 -22.80
CA LEU A 144 -1.87 -12.10 -23.66
C LEU A 144 -1.58 -10.81 -22.89
N LEU A 145 -2.52 -10.35 -22.05
CA LEU A 145 -2.32 -9.15 -21.22
C LEU A 145 -1.24 -9.40 -20.15
N ALA A 146 -1.21 -10.59 -19.57
CA ALA A 146 -0.16 -10.96 -18.64
C ALA A 146 1.23 -10.93 -19.28
N ARG A 147 1.37 -11.49 -20.50
CA ARG A 147 2.62 -11.42 -21.28
C ARG A 147 3.02 -9.97 -21.61
N LEU A 148 2.06 -9.13 -21.95
CA LEU A 148 2.32 -7.70 -22.19
C LEU A 148 2.80 -7.00 -20.93
N GLN A 149 2.17 -7.28 -19.78
CA GLN A 149 2.65 -6.78 -18.48
C GLN A 149 4.08 -7.24 -18.19
N ASP A 150 4.41 -8.52 -18.43
CA ASP A 150 5.76 -9.06 -18.23
C ASP A 150 6.80 -8.41 -19.13
N LEU A 151 6.43 -8.10 -20.38
CA LEU A 151 7.31 -7.42 -21.34
C LEU A 151 7.62 -5.97 -20.93
N VAL A 152 6.63 -5.26 -20.40
CA VAL A 152 6.75 -3.85 -20.02
C VAL A 152 7.36 -3.67 -18.62
N ALA A 153 7.17 -4.65 -17.71
CA ALA A 153 7.57 -4.56 -16.31
C ALA A 153 9.06 -4.19 -16.09
N PRO A 154 10.06 -4.72 -16.84
CA PRO A 154 11.46 -4.34 -16.65
C PRO A 154 11.76 -2.87 -16.89
N ALA A 155 11.15 -2.28 -17.94
CA ALA A 155 11.28 -0.85 -18.23
C ALA A 155 10.56 -0.01 -17.18
N TRP A 156 9.35 -0.44 -16.78
CA TRP A 156 8.54 0.19 -15.74
C TRP A 156 9.28 0.24 -14.40
N LYS A 157 9.88 -0.87 -13.99
CA LYS A 157 10.68 -0.99 -12.76
C LYS A 157 11.83 0.03 -12.70
N LYS A 158 12.51 0.26 -13.84
CA LYS A 158 13.63 1.21 -13.91
C LYS A 158 13.19 2.67 -13.78
N VAL A 159 12.03 3.02 -14.32
CA VAL A 159 11.53 4.40 -14.38
C VAL A 159 10.71 4.79 -13.16
N LEU A 160 9.98 3.84 -12.57
CA LEU A 160 8.99 4.09 -11.53
C LEU A 160 9.39 3.48 -10.17
N GLY A 161 10.62 3.76 -9.74
CA GLY A 161 11.06 3.49 -8.36
C GLY A 161 10.96 2.02 -7.92
N GLY A 162 11.20 1.08 -8.84
CA GLY A 162 11.16 -0.35 -8.52
C GLY A 162 9.80 -1.02 -8.68
N CYS A 163 8.77 -0.32 -9.17
CA CYS A 163 7.42 -0.86 -9.30
C CYS A 163 7.34 -2.05 -10.28
N GLU A 164 6.81 -3.17 -9.82
CA GLU A 164 6.51 -4.39 -10.60
C GLU A 164 4.99 -4.59 -10.72
N PRO A 165 4.34 -3.98 -11.72
CA PRO A 165 2.88 -3.95 -11.83
C PRO A 165 2.26 -5.30 -12.22
N ASN A 166 3.07 -6.30 -12.53
CA ASN A 166 2.68 -7.65 -12.93
C ASN A 166 2.72 -8.67 -11.79
N ARG A 167 2.84 -8.25 -10.52
CA ARG A 167 2.78 -9.16 -9.37
C ARG A 167 1.39 -9.73 -9.15
N ASP A 168 1.30 -11.00 -8.77
CA ASP A 168 0.06 -11.62 -8.28
C ASP A 168 -0.13 -11.30 -6.79
N ILE A 169 -0.55 -10.09 -6.50
CA ILE A 169 -0.74 -9.63 -5.11
C ILE A 169 -1.76 -10.48 -4.35
N VAL A 170 -2.81 -10.92 -5.01
CA VAL A 170 -3.84 -11.77 -4.38
C VAL A 170 -3.26 -13.13 -4.00
N GLY A 171 -2.43 -13.73 -4.88
CA GLY A 171 -1.70 -14.96 -4.60
C GLY A 171 -0.75 -14.81 -3.42
N ILE A 172 0.03 -13.72 -3.38
CA ILE A 172 0.95 -13.38 -2.28
C ILE A 172 0.20 -13.29 -0.95
N PHE A 173 -0.92 -12.56 -0.89
CA PHE A 173 -1.71 -12.45 0.34
C PHE A 173 -2.25 -13.81 0.81
N ARG A 174 -2.76 -14.64 -0.12
CA ARG A 174 -3.22 -15.99 0.21
C ARG A 174 -2.11 -16.89 0.75
N ALA A 175 -0.93 -16.83 0.13
CA ALA A 175 0.25 -17.60 0.57
C ALA A 175 0.73 -17.18 1.97
N ALA A 176 0.56 -15.91 2.33
CA ALA A 176 0.86 -15.39 3.66
C ALA A 176 -0.22 -15.72 4.73
N GLY A 177 -1.27 -16.47 4.41
CA GLY A 177 -2.32 -16.84 5.36
C GLY A 177 -3.48 -15.83 5.44
N LEU A 178 -3.59 -14.91 4.49
CA LEU A 178 -4.69 -13.96 4.43
C LEU A 178 -5.84 -14.51 3.57
N GLN A 179 -7.04 -14.55 4.13
CA GLN A 179 -8.28 -14.88 3.41
C GLN A 179 -8.82 -13.63 2.72
N ILE A 180 -8.90 -13.67 1.40
CA ILE A 180 -9.53 -12.59 0.63
C ILE A 180 -11.06 -12.66 0.81
N LEU A 181 -11.65 -11.58 1.31
CA LEU A 181 -13.10 -11.45 1.50
C LEU A 181 -13.76 -10.82 0.29
N GLU A 182 -13.15 -9.80 -0.27
CA GLU A 182 -13.67 -9.02 -1.39
C GLU A 182 -12.53 -8.53 -2.29
N THR A 183 -12.75 -8.52 -3.59
CA THR A 183 -11.91 -7.78 -4.55
C THR A 183 -12.76 -7.13 -5.62
N VAL A 184 -12.47 -5.88 -5.95
CA VAL A 184 -13.12 -5.13 -7.01
C VAL A 184 -12.05 -4.57 -7.96
N LYS A 185 -12.10 -4.97 -9.22
CA LYS A 185 -11.21 -4.48 -10.28
C LYS A 185 -11.64 -3.11 -10.77
N PHE A 186 -10.69 -2.24 -11.03
CA PHE A 186 -10.94 -0.96 -11.66
C PHE A 186 -10.94 -1.12 -13.18
N ARG A 187 -12.10 -0.95 -13.83
CA ARG A 187 -12.27 -1.16 -15.27
C ARG A 187 -11.25 -0.32 -16.08
N GLY A 188 -10.65 -0.93 -17.11
CA GLY A 188 -9.68 -0.29 -17.98
C GLY A 188 -8.29 -0.09 -17.36
N THR A 189 -8.02 -0.67 -16.20
CA THR A 189 -6.72 -0.59 -15.52
C THR A 189 -6.26 -1.95 -15.01
N PHE A 190 -5.02 -2.01 -14.53
CA PHE A 190 -4.48 -3.15 -13.79
C PHE A 190 -4.45 -2.85 -12.27
N LEU A 191 -5.52 -2.22 -11.77
CA LEU A 191 -5.68 -1.87 -10.37
C LEU A 191 -6.92 -2.57 -9.79
N LEU A 192 -6.80 -3.03 -8.56
CA LEU A 192 -7.90 -3.57 -7.78
C LEU A 192 -7.84 -3.05 -6.34
N HIS A 193 -8.98 -3.00 -5.68
CA HIS A 193 -9.03 -2.85 -4.23
C HIS A 193 -9.75 -4.05 -3.63
N GLY A 194 -9.50 -4.30 -2.35
CA GLY A 194 -10.13 -5.40 -1.66
C GLY A 194 -9.92 -5.37 -0.15
N VAL A 195 -10.50 -6.38 0.47
CA VAL A 195 -10.42 -6.63 1.91
C VAL A 195 -9.99 -8.09 2.14
N ALA A 196 -9.07 -8.28 3.07
CA ALA A 196 -8.65 -9.59 3.53
C ALA A 196 -8.57 -9.62 5.06
N LYS A 197 -8.54 -10.81 5.66
CA LYS A 197 -8.33 -11.04 7.09
C LYS A 197 -7.38 -12.21 7.33
N PRO A 198 -6.72 -12.31 8.49
CA PRO A 198 -6.03 -13.53 8.89
C PRO A 198 -6.98 -14.73 8.88
N ARG A 199 -6.44 -15.91 8.51
CA ARG A 199 -7.17 -17.19 8.60
C ARG A 199 -7.18 -17.73 10.01
#